data_db23a13a4d0510d405d5670b0b8a5591
#
_entry.id   db23a13a4d0510d405d5670b0b8a5591
#
_cell.length_a   1.000
_cell.length_b   1.000
_cell.length_c   1.000
_cell.angle_alpha   90.00
_cell.angle_beta   90.00
_cell.angle_gamma   90.00
#
_symmetry.space_group_name_H-M   'P 1'
#
loop_
_entity.id
_entity.type
_entity.pdbx_description
1 polymer ?
#
loop_
_entity_poly.entity_id
_entity_poly.type
_entity_poly.pdbx_seq_one_letter_code
_entity_poly.pdbx_strand_id
1 'polypeptide(L)'
;EVHDAFTISELLYYEALGLCDRGDAAALLHSGATTLGGRVPVNPSGGLLAKGHPPGATGVAQIVEVCEQLQGRAGARQVQGARIGLTQVTGGGIWGVDHAACAIHILSL
;
A
#
# COMPACT_ATOMS: atom_id res chain seq x y z
N GLU A 1 1.93 2.26 -0.46
CA GLU A 1 1.31 1.41 -1.48
C GLU A 1 1.51 -0.06 -1.13
N VAL A 2 0.43 -0.82 -1.02
CA VAL A 2 0.43 -2.26 -0.72
C VAL A 2 -0.25 -3.04 -1.85
N HIS A 3 -0.01 -4.34 -1.90
CA HIS A 3 -0.53 -5.23 -2.95
C HIS A 3 -1.97 -5.67 -2.66
N ASP A 4 -2.91 -4.76 -2.78
CA ASP A 4 -4.33 -4.95 -2.53
C ASP A 4 -5.06 -5.63 -3.72
N ALA A 5 -4.57 -6.79 -4.16
CA ALA A 5 -5.22 -7.54 -5.25
C ALA A 5 -6.66 -7.96 -4.88
N PHE A 6 -6.94 -8.10 -3.60
CA PHE A 6 -8.26 -8.38 -3.03
C PHE A 6 -8.49 -7.49 -1.81
N THR A 7 -9.74 -7.15 -1.53
CA THR A 7 -10.11 -6.29 -0.38
C THR A 7 -9.57 -6.81 0.95
N ILE A 8 -9.63 -8.13 1.17
CA ILE A 8 -9.08 -8.75 2.38
C ILE A 8 -7.56 -8.62 2.48
N SER A 9 -6.86 -8.56 1.36
CA SER A 9 -5.40 -8.47 1.36
C SER A 9 -4.91 -7.19 2.01
N GLU A 10 -5.56 -6.07 1.77
CA GLU A 10 -5.20 -4.79 2.38
C GLU A 10 -5.30 -4.86 3.91
N LEU A 11 -6.37 -5.46 4.45
CA LEU A 11 -6.55 -5.65 5.89
C LEU A 11 -5.45 -6.52 6.49
N LEU A 12 -5.09 -7.61 5.82
CA LEU A 12 -4.01 -8.49 6.26
C LEU A 12 -2.66 -7.75 6.28
N TYR A 13 -2.41 -6.88 5.30
CA TYR A 13 -1.18 -6.10 5.26
C TYR A 13 -1.12 -5.01 6.33
N TYR A 14 -2.25 -4.46 6.79
CA TYR A 14 -2.24 -3.55 7.93
C TYR A 14 -1.64 -4.21 9.17
N GLU A 15 -2.03 -5.43 9.45
CA GLU A 15 -1.50 -6.20 10.57
C GLU A 15 -0.05 -6.66 10.32
N ALA A 16 0.22 -7.21 9.13
CA ALA A 16 1.54 -7.73 8.78
C ALA A 16 2.63 -6.63 8.77
N LEU A 17 2.27 -5.41 8.42
CA LEU A 17 3.17 -4.25 8.43
C LEU A 17 3.21 -3.52 9.79
N GLY A 18 2.46 -3.99 10.78
CA GLY A 18 2.43 -3.39 12.11
C GLY A 18 1.74 -2.03 12.17
N LEU A 19 0.82 -1.75 11.25
CA LEU A 19 0.02 -0.51 11.29
C LEU A 19 -1.04 -0.56 12.39
N CYS A 20 -1.43 -1.76 12.80
CA CYS A 20 -2.31 -2.05 13.93
C CYS A 20 -1.97 -3.41 14.54
N ASP A 21 -2.55 -3.70 15.69
CA ASP A 21 -2.43 -5.01 16.32
C ASP A 21 -3.25 -6.08 15.55
N ARG A 22 -2.91 -7.33 15.79
CA ARG A 22 -3.60 -8.45 15.15
C ARG A 22 -5.08 -8.49 15.56
N GLY A 23 -5.96 -8.49 14.58
CA GLY A 23 -7.42 -8.45 14.75
C GLY A 23 -8.01 -7.04 14.65
N ASP A 24 -7.20 -5.98 14.60
CA ASP A 24 -7.64 -4.59 14.62
C ASP A 24 -7.70 -3.92 13.23
N ALA A 25 -7.38 -4.65 12.16
CA ALA A 25 -7.34 -4.08 10.81
C ALA A 25 -8.66 -3.41 10.38
N ALA A 26 -9.79 -4.03 10.72
CA ALA A 26 -11.11 -3.46 10.42
C ALA A 26 -11.35 -2.17 11.20
N ALA A 27 -10.96 -2.12 12.48
CA ALA A 27 -11.08 -0.92 13.30
C ALA A 27 -10.19 0.21 12.76
N LEU A 28 -8.96 -0.10 12.35
CA LEU A 28 -8.07 0.86 11.71
C LEU A 28 -8.69 1.45 10.44
N LEU A 29 -9.25 0.60 9.56
CA LEU A 29 -9.92 1.04 8.34
C LEU A 29 -11.11 1.95 8.67
N HIS A 30 -12.01 1.52 9.56
CA HIS A 30 -13.21 2.28 9.93
C HIS A 30 -12.89 3.61 10.62
N SER A 31 -11.75 3.74 11.26
CA SER A 31 -11.32 5.00 11.89
C SER A 31 -10.98 6.10 10.86
N GLY A 32 -10.85 5.75 9.58
CA GLY A 32 -10.37 6.67 8.53
C GLY A 32 -8.87 6.95 8.57
N ALA A 33 -8.13 6.28 9.45
CA ALA A 33 -6.68 6.51 9.59
C ALA A 33 -5.89 6.20 8.33
N THR A 34 -6.39 5.30 7.48
CA THR A 34 -5.73 4.86 6.24
C THR A 34 -6.20 5.61 4.99
N THR A 35 -7.17 6.51 5.12
CA THR A 35 -7.64 7.35 4.02
C THR A 35 -6.69 8.50 3.73
N LEU A 36 -6.84 9.14 2.57
CA LEU A 36 -6.11 10.36 2.26
C LEU A 36 -6.45 11.44 3.32
N GLY A 37 -5.41 12.00 3.95
CA GLY A 37 -5.55 12.91 5.09
C GLY A 37 -5.58 12.22 6.46
N GLY A 38 -5.65 10.91 6.50
CA GLY A 38 -5.53 10.12 7.72
C GLY A 38 -4.10 10.03 8.25
N ARG A 39 -3.93 9.36 9.39
CA ARG A 39 -2.63 9.24 10.08
C ARG A 39 -1.58 8.45 9.28
N VAL A 40 -2.01 7.43 8.54
CA VAL A 40 -1.15 6.53 7.75
C VAL A 40 -1.83 6.17 6.44
N PRO A 41 -1.89 7.09 5.47
CA PRO A 41 -2.58 6.84 4.21
C PRO A 41 -2.04 5.60 3.50
N VAL A 42 -2.93 4.71 3.09
CA VAL A 42 -2.61 3.49 2.36
C VAL A 42 -3.26 3.57 0.99
N ASN A 43 -2.50 3.20 -0.03
CA ASN A 43 -2.93 3.21 -1.43
C ASN A 43 -3.60 4.53 -1.87
N PRO A 44 -2.97 5.70 -1.66
CA PRO A 44 -3.54 6.97 -2.14
C PRO A 44 -3.73 6.99 -3.66
N SER A 45 -3.02 6.13 -4.39
CA SER A 45 -3.21 5.94 -5.84
C SER A 45 -4.54 5.28 -6.21
N GLY A 46 -5.26 4.71 -5.25
CA GLY A 46 -6.42 3.84 -5.43
C GLY A 46 -6.07 2.36 -5.41
N GLY A 47 -4.78 2.00 -5.35
CA GLY A 47 -4.31 0.63 -5.30
C GLY A 47 -4.65 -0.21 -6.53
N LEU A 48 -4.42 -1.52 -6.43
CA LEU A 48 -4.74 -2.47 -7.50
C LEU A 48 -6.25 -2.59 -7.71
N LEU A 49 -7.04 -2.44 -6.65
CA LEU A 49 -8.50 -2.52 -6.73
C LEU A 49 -9.09 -1.46 -7.66
N ALA A 50 -8.53 -0.25 -7.69
CA ALA A 50 -9.01 0.82 -8.55
C ALA A 50 -8.28 0.88 -9.90
N LYS A 51 -6.97 0.60 -9.95
CA LYS A 51 -6.14 0.76 -11.16
C LYS A 51 -5.95 -0.53 -11.96
N GLY A 52 -6.31 -1.68 -11.39
CA GLY A 52 -5.98 -2.98 -11.96
C GLY A 52 -4.59 -3.46 -11.57
N HIS A 53 -4.30 -4.70 -11.93
CA HIS A 53 -3.06 -5.38 -11.57
C HIS A 53 -2.36 -5.95 -12.82
N PRO A 54 -1.60 -5.15 -13.58
CA PRO A 54 -0.75 -5.69 -14.64
C PRO A 54 0.50 -6.33 -14.00
N PRO A 55 0.62 -7.67 -14.05
CA PRO A 55 1.78 -8.38 -13.50
C PRO A 55 3.08 -7.86 -14.13
N GLY A 56 4.11 -7.67 -13.32
CA GLY A 56 5.39 -7.10 -13.74
C GLY A 56 5.44 -5.56 -13.76
N ALA A 57 4.29 -4.88 -13.81
CA ALA A 57 4.24 -3.41 -13.78
C ALA A 57 3.82 -2.85 -12.42
N THR A 58 3.02 -3.57 -11.65
CA THR A 58 2.45 -3.10 -10.38
C THR A 58 3.51 -2.63 -9.38
N GLY A 59 4.57 -3.41 -9.17
CA GLY A 59 5.62 -3.03 -8.22
C GLY A 59 6.33 -1.73 -8.63
N VAL A 60 6.57 -1.54 -9.92
CA VAL A 60 7.16 -0.29 -10.44
C VAL A 60 6.17 0.87 -10.28
N ALA A 61 4.88 0.65 -10.54
CA ALA A 61 3.85 1.67 -10.38
C ALA A 61 3.73 2.14 -8.92
N GLN A 62 3.86 1.24 -7.94
CA GLN A 62 3.91 1.61 -6.52
C GLN A 62 5.11 2.51 -6.19
N ILE A 63 6.30 2.18 -6.73
CA ILE A 63 7.49 3.02 -6.56
C ILE A 63 7.29 4.41 -7.18
N VAL A 64 6.71 4.48 -8.38
CA VAL A 64 6.41 5.75 -9.05
C VAL A 64 5.47 6.59 -8.20
N GLU A 65 4.36 6.01 -7.71
CA GLU A 65 3.41 6.73 -6.85
C GLU A 65 4.11 7.27 -5.59
N VAL A 66 4.88 6.42 -4.91
CA VAL A 66 5.60 6.86 -3.70
C VAL A 66 6.61 7.98 -4.02
N CYS A 67 7.33 7.90 -5.13
CA CYS A 67 8.22 8.97 -5.57
C CYS A 67 7.47 10.28 -5.83
N GLU A 68 6.31 10.23 -6.50
CA GLU A 68 5.47 11.41 -6.74
C GLU A 68 4.98 12.02 -5.43
N GLN A 69 4.54 11.17 -4.47
CA GLN A 69 4.12 11.60 -3.14
C GLN A 69 5.26 12.31 -2.38
N LEU A 70 6.45 11.72 -2.36
CA LEU A 70 7.61 12.30 -1.68
C LEU A 70 8.06 13.62 -2.32
N GLN A 71 7.95 13.73 -3.64
CA GLN A 71 8.32 14.94 -4.40
C GLN A 71 7.23 16.01 -4.44
N GLY A 72 6.07 15.79 -3.79
CA GLY A 72 4.96 16.74 -3.77
C GLY A 72 4.26 16.90 -5.13
N ARG A 73 4.31 15.88 -5.99
CA ARG A 73 3.80 15.92 -7.37
C ARG A 73 2.56 15.04 -7.59
N ALA A 74 1.98 14.46 -6.54
CA ALA A 74 0.84 13.55 -6.67
C ALA A 74 -0.52 14.26 -6.93
N GLY A 75 -0.54 15.59 -7.03
CA GLY A 75 -1.74 16.36 -7.36
C GLY A 75 -2.85 16.16 -6.32
N ALA A 76 -4.05 15.78 -6.77
CA ALA A 76 -5.20 15.57 -5.89
C ALA A 76 -5.04 14.39 -4.91
N ARG A 77 -4.10 13.49 -5.18
CA ARG A 77 -3.79 12.35 -4.31
C ARG A 77 -2.71 12.66 -3.27
N GLN A 78 -2.21 13.89 -3.24
CA GLN A 78 -1.05 14.26 -2.43
C GLN A 78 -1.29 14.05 -0.93
N VAL A 79 -0.47 13.21 -0.32
CA VAL A 79 -0.34 13.09 1.13
C VAL A 79 0.49 14.27 1.63
N GLN A 80 -0.12 15.12 2.42
CA GLN A 80 0.54 16.33 2.92
C GLN A 80 1.70 15.98 3.87
N GLY A 81 2.86 16.56 3.60
CA GLY A 81 4.04 16.39 4.43
C GLY A 81 4.67 14.99 4.37
N ALA A 82 4.41 14.22 3.32
CA ALA A 82 5.02 12.92 3.11
C ALA A 82 6.56 13.04 3.08
N ARG A 83 7.25 12.26 3.91
CA ARG A 83 8.72 12.21 3.98
C ARG A 83 9.27 10.80 3.86
N ILE A 84 8.45 9.81 4.18
CA ILE A 84 8.78 8.40 4.08
C ILE A 84 7.60 7.73 3.39
N GLY A 85 7.88 6.87 2.44
CA GLY A 85 6.89 6.06 1.78
C GLY A 85 7.32 4.60 1.73
N LEU A 86 6.35 3.71 1.80
CA LEU A 86 6.57 2.27 1.75
C LEU A 86 5.84 1.69 0.55
N THR A 87 6.50 0.78 -0.16
CA THR A 87 5.86 -0.10 -1.14
C THR A 87 5.94 -1.55 -0.68
N GLN A 88 4.87 -2.30 -0.86
CA GLN A 88 4.84 -3.73 -0.61
C GLN A 88 4.14 -4.40 -1.81
N VAL A 89 4.83 -5.34 -2.44
CA VAL A 89 4.30 -6.10 -3.57
C VAL A 89 4.58 -7.58 -3.37
N THR A 90 3.60 -8.43 -3.66
CA THR A 90 3.75 -9.87 -3.69
C THR A 90 3.67 -10.39 -5.11
N GLY A 91 4.34 -11.49 -5.37
CA GLY A 91 4.36 -12.12 -6.68
C GLY A 91 4.29 -13.63 -6.62
N GLY A 92 3.39 -14.18 -7.44
CA GLY A 92 3.19 -15.61 -7.58
C GLY A 92 2.68 -16.31 -6.32
N GLY A 93 2.23 -17.54 -6.47
CA GLY A 93 1.94 -18.46 -5.38
C GLY A 93 2.81 -19.70 -5.51
N ILE A 94 3.27 -20.24 -4.40
CA ILE A 94 4.01 -21.51 -4.38
C ILE A 94 3.06 -22.62 -3.96
N TRP A 95 2.33 -22.38 -2.86
CA TRP A 95 1.45 -23.36 -2.27
C TRP A 95 0.34 -22.69 -1.46
N GLY A 96 -0.93 -23.03 -1.75
CA GLY A 96 -2.06 -22.49 -1.01
C GLY A 96 -2.10 -20.97 -1.04
N VAL A 97 -1.92 -20.32 0.10
CA VAL A 97 -1.90 -18.86 0.27
C VAL A 97 -0.50 -18.26 0.33
N ASP A 98 0.55 -19.09 0.23
CA ASP A 98 1.93 -18.62 0.30
C ASP A 98 2.34 -17.97 -1.02
N HIS A 99 3.05 -16.85 -0.91
CA HIS A 99 3.58 -16.12 -2.06
C HIS A 99 5.01 -16.56 -2.38
N ALA A 100 5.34 -16.63 -3.66
CA ALA A 100 6.69 -16.95 -4.14
C ALA A 100 7.70 -15.84 -3.83
N ALA A 101 7.23 -14.59 -3.83
CA ALA A 101 8.05 -13.42 -3.57
C ALA A 101 7.25 -12.34 -2.84
N CYS A 102 7.93 -11.62 -1.97
CA CYS A 102 7.42 -10.38 -1.39
C CYS A 102 8.56 -9.37 -1.37
N ALA A 103 8.36 -8.22 -2.01
CA ALA A 103 9.32 -7.13 -2.00
C ALA A 103 8.75 -5.95 -1.24
N ILE A 104 9.55 -5.38 -0.34
CA ILE A 104 9.22 -4.19 0.43
C ILE A 104 10.33 -3.17 0.19
N HIS A 105 9.95 -1.94 -0.15
CA HIS A 105 10.88 -0.82 -0.25
C HIS A 105 10.42 0.31 0.67
N ILE A 106 11.36 0.94 1.33
CA ILE A 106 11.15 2.17 2.08
C ILE A 106 11.95 3.26 1.37
N LEU A 107 11.25 4.31 0.95
CA LEU A 107 11.83 5.45 0.27
C LEU A 107 11.67 6.70 1.15
N SER A 108 12.66 7.57 1.11
CA SER A 108 12.65 8.86 1.80
C SER A 108 13.30 9.94 0.95
N LEU A 109 12.96 11.19 1.20
CA LEU A 109 13.72 12.36 0.75
C LEU A 109 14.78 12.71 1.76
#